data_165b04ca9bd449c82d686045b2efaeb3
#
_entry.id   165b04ca9bd449c82d686045b2efaeb3
#
_cell.length_a   1.000
_cell.length_b   1.000
_cell.length_c   1.000
_cell.angle_alpha   90.00
_cell.angle_beta   90.00
_cell.angle_gamma   90.00
#
_symmetry.space_group_name_H-M   'P 1'
#
loop_
_entity.id
_entity.type
_entity.pdbx_description
1 polymer ?
#
loop_
_entity_poly.entity_id
_entity_poly.type
_entity_poly.pdbx_seq_one_letter_code
_entity_poly.pdbx_strand_id
1 'polypeptide(L)'
;MPSIFLDTSASQAQTSDLLRSYLRDIGRVPLLTHEQEITLGRQVQELVALEELESELTLRAGGEAPSPEQLAVEAGLTVPLLKRRLQVGRRAKERMVAANLRLVVSVAKKYTKRNMELL
;
A
#
# COMPACT_ATOMS: atom_id res chain seq x y z
N MET A 1 13.43 -19.31 20.96
CA MET A 1 13.16 -18.81 19.77
C MET A 1 14.06 -19.09 18.75
N PRO A 2 13.64 -19.33 17.91
CA PRO A 2 13.92 -20.26 17.22
C PRO A 2 14.66 -20.13 16.05
N SER A 3 14.59 -21.05 15.60
CA SER A 3 15.06 -21.64 14.41
C SER A 3 15.11 -20.73 13.20
N ILE A 4 14.56 -19.57 13.29
CA ILE A 4 14.60 -18.56 12.26
C ILE A 4 16.03 -18.11 11.94
N PHE A 5 16.94 -18.25 12.90
CA PHE A 5 18.33 -17.89 12.74
C PHE A 5 19.25 -19.09 12.46
N LEU A 6 18.71 -20.30 12.50
CA LEU A 6 19.51 -21.51 12.36
C LEU A 6 19.69 -21.96 10.90
N ASP A 7 18.81 -21.53 10.00
CA ASP A 7 18.87 -21.91 8.60
C ASP A 7 19.10 -20.69 7.73
N THR A 8 20.21 -20.02 7.96
CA THR A 8 20.53 -18.75 7.32
C THR A 8 20.78 -18.86 5.82
N SER A 9 21.42 -19.92 5.36
CA SER A 9 21.77 -20.03 3.93
C SER A 9 20.55 -20.30 3.05
N ALA A 10 19.65 -21.20 3.46
CA ALA A 10 18.44 -21.48 2.72
C ALA A 10 17.46 -20.29 2.79
N SER A 11 17.35 -19.64 3.95
CA SER A 11 16.54 -18.44 4.12
C SER A 11 17.02 -17.29 3.26
N GLN A 12 18.34 -17.08 3.19
CA GLN A 12 18.91 -16.02 2.37
C GLN A 12 18.70 -16.26 0.88
N ALA A 13 18.83 -17.51 0.42
CA ALA A 13 18.56 -17.87 -0.98
C ALA A 13 17.09 -17.63 -1.33
N GLN A 14 16.16 -18.06 -0.49
CA GLN A 14 14.74 -17.83 -0.68
C GLN A 14 14.39 -16.34 -0.66
N THR A 15 14.97 -15.60 0.27
CA THR A 15 14.79 -14.16 0.38
C THR A 15 15.30 -13.45 -0.86
N SER A 16 16.46 -13.85 -1.40
CA SER A 16 17.02 -13.28 -2.62
C SER A 16 16.12 -13.53 -3.83
N ASP A 17 15.56 -14.74 -3.96
CA ASP A 17 14.68 -15.09 -5.05
C ASP A 17 13.34 -14.34 -4.96
N LEU A 18 12.77 -14.22 -3.77
CA LEU A 18 11.57 -13.44 -3.52
C LEU A 18 11.81 -11.97 -3.82
N LEU A 19 12.95 -11.43 -3.39
CA LEU A 19 13.31 -10.04 -3.63
C LEU A 19 13.49 -9.77 -5.13
N ARG A 20 14.16 -10.66 -5.86
CA ARG A 20 14.32 -10.53 -7.31
C ARG A 20 12.97 -10.54 -8.02
N SER A 21 12.09 -11.46 -7.64
CA SER A 21 10.75 -11.54 -8.18
C SER A 21 9.97 -10.27 -7.92
N TYR A 22 10.03 -9.77 -6.70
CA TYR A 22 9.38 -8.54 -6.27
C TYR A 22 9.91 -7.31 -7.04
N LEU A 23 11.23 -7.18 -7.18
CA LEU A 23 11.86 -6.10 -7.93
C LEU A 23 11.50 -6.15 -9.42
N ARG A 24 11.38 -7.36 -9.98
CA ARG A 24 10.94 -7.54 -11.36
C ARG A 24 9.50 -7.08 -11.54
N ASP A 25 8.62 -7.45 -10.61
CA ASP A 25 7.21 -7.07 -10.65
C ASP A 25 7.05 -5.56 -10.49
N ILE A 26 7.80 -4.94 -9.58
CA ILE A 26 7.83 -3.48 -9.42
C ILE A 26 8.31 -2.78 -10.68
N GLY A 27 9.32 -3.34 -11.37
CA GLY A 27 9.82 -2.79 -12.62
C GLY A 27 8.77 -2.77 -13.74
N ARG A 28 7.73 -3.60 -13.65
CA ARG A 28 6.62 -3.64 -14.61
C ARG A 28 5.53 -2.64 -14.30
N VAL A 29 5.51 -2.05 -13.09
CA VAL A 29 4.51 -1.06 -12.72
C VAL A 29 4.79 0.23 -13.51
N PRO A 30 3.81 0.74 -14.28
CA PRO A 30 4.03 1.97 -15.03
C PRO A 30 4.19 3.16 -14.10
N LEU A 31 4.97 4.14 -14.53
CA LEU A 31 5.07 5.41 -13.84
C LEU A 31 3.74 6.15 -13.96
N LEU A 32 3.37 6.87 -12.91
CA LEU A 32 2.14 7.65 -12.91
C LEU A 32 2.36 8.99 -13.60
N THR A 33 1.38 9.40 -14.40
CA THR A 33 1.31 10.76 -14.90
C THR A 33 0.86 11.69 -13.77
N HIS A 34 1.09 12.99 -13.93
CA HIS A 34 0.63 13.98 -12.96
C HIS A 34 -0.89 13.91 -12.73
N GLU A 35 -1.65 13.77 -13.80
CA GLU A 35 -3.10 13.65 -13.73
C GLU A 35 -3.54 12.39 -12.97
N GLN A 36 -2.84 11.27 -13.22
CA GLN A 36 -3.10 10.02 -12.49
C GLN A 36 -2.81 10.17 -11.01
N GLU A 37 -1.72 10.86 -10.65
CA GLU A 37 -1.38 11.13 -9.25
C GLU A 37 -2.47 11.93 -8.55
N ILE A 38 -3.02 12.95 -9.20
CA ILE A 38 -4.12 13.76 -8.66
C ILE A 38 -5.36 12.91 -8.44
N THR A 39 -5.74 12.13 -9.43
CA THR A 39 -6.93 11.26 -9.36
C THR A 39 -6.78 10.22 -8.26
N LEU A 40 -5.65 9.52 -8.24
CA LEU A 40 -5.38 8.50 -7.23
C LEU A 40 -5.29 9.11 -5.82
N GLY A 41 -4.65 10.28 -5.72
CA GLY A 41 -4.55 11.01 -4.45
C GLY A 41 -5.91 11.36 -3.87
N ARG A 42 -6.83 11.80 -4.72
CA ARG A 42 -8.21 12.09 -4.30
C ARG A 42 -8.91 10.83 -3.78
N GLN A 43 -8.76 9.72 -4.50
CA GLN A 43 -9.36 8.45 -4.12
C GLN A 43 -8.80 7.93 -2.80
N VAL A 44 -7.50 8.11 -2.56
CA VAL A 44 -6.87 7.75 -1.28
C VAL A 44 -7.38 8.65 -0.15
N GLN A 45 -7.53 9.95 -0.40
CA GLN A 45 -8.07 10.87 0.60
C GLN A 45 -9.50 10.49 1.02
N GLU A 46 -10.34 10.09 0.05
CA GLU A 46 -11.67 9.59 0.33
C GLU A 46 -11.64 8.31 1.17
N LEU A 47 -10.72 7.41 0.87
CA LEU A 47 -10.50 6.19 1.67
C LEU A 47 -10.10 6.54 3.10
N VAL A 48 -9.14 7.42 3.27
CA VAL A 48 -8.65 7.84 4.59
C VAL A 48 -9.78 8.45 5.41
N ALA A 49 -10.60 9.29 4.80
CA ALA A 49 -11.75 9.89 5.47
C ALA A 49 -12.74 8.84 5.98
N LEU A 50 -13.01 7.80 5.17
CA LEU A 50 -13.88 6.70 5.56
C LEU A 50 -13.27 5.84 6.66
N GLU A 51 -11.95 5.59 6.60
CA GLU A 51 -11.23 4.83 7.63
C GLU A 51 -11.21 5.59 8.96
N GLU A 52 -11.03 6.90 8.93
CA GLU A 52 -11.08 7.75 10.12
C GLU A 52 -12.47 7.74 10.75
N LEU A 53 -13.52 7.81 9.93
CA LEU A 53 -14.89 7.73 10.39
C LEU A 53 -15.21 6.38 11.03
N GLU A 54 -14.74 5.30 10.40
CA GLU A 54 -14.86 3.94 10.96
C GLU A 54 -14.17 3.83 12.32
N SER A 55 -12.95 4.37 12.43
CA SER A 55 -12.20 4.37 13.69
C SER A 55 -12.93 5.15 14.78
N GLU A 56 -13.48 6.30 14.43
CA GLU A 56 -14.24 7.14 15.36
C GLU A 56 -15.49 6.42 15.86
N LEU A 57 -16.26 5.80 14.98
CA LEU A 57 -17.43 5.02 15.34
C LEU A 57 -17.09 3.81 16.19
N THR A 58 -15.97 3.16 15.90
CA THR A 58 -15.47 2.03 16.69
C THR A 58 -15.14 2.48 18.12
N LEU A 59 -14.50 3.62 18.28
CA LEU A 59 -14.19 4.17 19.61
C LEU A 59 -15.47 4.51 20.39
N ARG A 60 -16.45 5.12 19.74
CA ARG A 60 -17.73 5.46 20.36
C ARG A 60 -18.50 4.22 20.81
N ALA A 61 -18.35 3.13 20.08
CA ALA A 61 -19.06 1.87 20.38
C ALA A 61 -18.29 0.96 21.36
N GLY A 62 -17.22 1.46 21.95
CA GLY A 62 -16.45 0.68 22.93
C GLY A 62 -15.59 -0.41 22.32
N GLY A 63 -15.22 -0.29 21.07
CA GLY A 63 -14.34 -1.23 20.39
C GLY A 63 -15.00 -2.09 19.31
N GLU A 64 -16.31 -2.03 19.17
CA GLU A 64 -17.00 -2.75 18.12
C GLU A 64 -16.97 -1.96 16.81
N ALA A 65 -16.54 -2.60 15.74
CA ALA A 65 -16.56 -1.99 14.42
C ALA A 65 -18.01 -1.76 13.96
N PRO A 66 -18.30 -0.64 13.30
CA PRO A 66 -19.63 -0.39 12.77
C PRO A 66 -19.96 -1.35 11.63
N SER A 67 -21.21 -1.68 11.46
CA SER A 67 -21.66 -2.43 10.29
C SER A 67 -21.53 -1.55 9.03
N PRO A 68 -21.49 -2.15 7.83
CA PRO A 68 -21.46 -1.37 6.60
C PRO A 68 -22.65 -0.39 6.50
N GLU A 69 -23.80 -0.79 6.98
CA GLU A 69 -25.00 0.05 6.99
C GLU A 69 -24.83 1.27 7.89
N GLN A 70 -24.29 1.09 9.07
CA GLN A 70 -24.04 2.17 10.03
C GLN A 70 -22.99 3.15 9.46
N LEU A 71 -21.92 2.63 8.90
CA LEU A 71 -20.89 3.45 8.30
C LEU A 71 -21.41 4.25 7.11
N ALA A 72 -22.24 3.63 6.27
CA ALA A 72 -22.84 4.28 5.12
C ALA A 72 -23.75 5.44 5.55
N VAL A 73 -24.57 5.23 6.56
CA VAL A 73 -25.44 6.28 7.10
C VAL A 73 -24.63 7.47 7.60
N GLU A 74 -23.59 7.21 8.38
CA GLU A 74 -22.74 8.28 8.93
C GLU A 74 -21.96 9.01 7.84
N ALA A 75 -21.58 8.31 6.78
CA ALA A 75 -20.86 8.89 5.65
C ALA A 75 -21.80 9.60 4.66
N GLY A 76 -23.09 9.45 4.80
CA GLY A 76 -24.06 10.00 3.86
C GLY A 76 -24.08 9.28 2.52
N LEU A 77 -23.75 8.00 2.50
CA LEU A 77 -23.65 7.19 1.29
C LEU A 77 -24.61 6.00 1.36
N THR A 78 -24.88 5.42 0.18
CA THR A 78 -25.54 4.11 0.12
C THR A 78 -24.49 3.03 0.38
N VAL A 79 -24.92 1.85 0.82
CA VAL A 79 -23.99 0.73 1.07
C VAL A 79 -23.22 0.34 -0.20
N PRO A 80 -23.83 0.17 -1.37
CA PRO A 80 -23.08 -0.11 -2.59
C PRO A 80 -22.04 0.94 -2.94
N LEU A 81 -22.37 2.21 -2.76
CA LEU A 81 -21.44 3.31 -3.03
C LEU A 81 -20.30 3.33 -2.02
N LEU A 82 -20.57 3.06 -0.75
CA LEU A 82 -19.54 2.92 0.29
C LEU A 82 -18.54 1.84 -0.08
N LYS A 83 -19.03 0.63 -0.42
CA LYS A 83 -18.18 -0.50 -0.80
C LYS A 83 -17.32 -0.16 -2.01
N ARG A 84 -17.89 0.51 -2.99
CA ARG A 84 -17.18 0.92 -4.20
C ARG A 84 -16.04 1.91 -3.87
N ARG A 85 -16.32 2.92 -3.07
CA ARG A 85 -15.31 3.92 -2.67
C ARG A 85 -14.17 3.31 -1.87
N LEU A 86 -14.49 2.37 -0.97
CA LEU A 86 -13.47 1.64 -0.22
C LEU A 86 -12.58 0.82 -1.16
N GLN A 87 -13.18 0.12 -2.11
CA GLN A 87 -12.44 -0.70 -3.06
C GLN A 87 -11.56 0.14 -3.99
N VAL A 88 -12.13 1.21 -4.55
CA VAL A 88 -11.39 2.12 -5.43
C VAL A 88 -10.25 2.79 -4.69
N GLY A 89 -10.49 3.23 -3.45
CA GLY A 89 -9.46 3.84 -2.62
C GLY A 89 -8.31 2.90 -2.28
N ARG A 90 -8.63 1.66 -1.94
CA ARG A 90 -7.61 0.63 -1.67
C ARG A 90 -6.75 0.34 -2.89
N ARG A 91 -7.36 0.21 -4.06
CA ARG A 91 -6.63 0.01 -5.33
C ARG A 91 -5.74 1.22 -5.65
N ALA A 92 -6.27 2.43 -5.44
CA ALA A 92 -5.50 3.65 -5.64
C ALA A 92 -4.29 3.69 -4.72
N LYS A 93 -4.47 3.35 -3.45
CA LYS A 93 -3.38 3.29 -2.47
C LYS A 93 -2.30 2.29 -2.89
N GLU A 94 -2.71 1.08 -3.27
CA GLU A 94 -1.78 0.05 -3.74
C GLU A 94 -0.98 0.52 -4.95
N ARG A 95 -1.64 1.18 -5.90
CA ARG A 95 -1.00 1.68 -7.11
C ARG A 95 0.00 2.80 -6.80
N MET A 96 -0.34 3.72 -5.90
CA MET A 96 0.56 4.79 -5.48
C MET A 96 1.77 4.24 -4.73
N VAL A 97 1.55 3.27 -3.84
CA VAL A 97 2.63 2.62 -3.10
C VAL A 97 3.58 1.89 -4.07
N ALA A 98 3.04 1.14 -5.03
CA ALA A 98 3.85 0.44 -6.02
C ALA A 98 4.68 1.41 -6.89
N ALA A 99 4.10 2.52 -7.31
CA ALA A 99 4.81 3.53 -8.09
C ALA A 99 5.93 4.20 -7.27
N ASN A 100 5.66 4.51 -6.01
CA ASN A 100 6.66 5.08 -5.10
C ASN A 100 7.79 4.10 -4.82
N LEU A 101 7.48 2.82 -4.62
CA LEU A 101 8.48 1.78 -4.43
C LEU A 101 9.38 1.64 -5.66
N ARG A 102 8.81 1.71 -6.85
CA ARG A 102 9.59 1.70 -8.09
C ARG A 102 10.58 2.85 -8.14
N LEU A 103 10.13 4.04 -7.76
CA LEU A 103 10.99 5.22 -7.71
C LEU A 103 12.12 5.04 -6.69
N VAL A 104 11.79 4.57 -5.48
CA VAL A 104 12.76 4.33 -4.42
C VAL A 104 13.81 3.30 -4.86
N VAL A 105 13.39 2.23 -5.48
CA VAL A 105 14.29 1.18 -5.99
C VAL A 105 15.23 1.74 -7.06
N SER A 106 14.72 2.56 -7.98
CA SER A 106 15.53 3.20 -9.01
C SER A 106 16.62 4.09 -8.41
N VAL A 107 16.26 4.89 -7.40
CA VAL A 107 17.22 5.75 -6.70
C VAL A 107 18.25 4.92 -5.95
N ALA A 108 17.80 3.88 -5.25
CA ALA A 108 18.70 2.99 -4.50
C ALA A 108 19.72 2.31 -5.40
N LYS A 109 19.31 1.86 -6.58
CA LYS A 109 20.22 1.24 -7.56
C LYS A 109 21.30 2.21 -8.01
N LYS A 110 20.97 3.46 -8.23
CA LYS A 110 21.94 4.50 -8.61
C LYS A 110 22.94 4.73 -7.50
N TYR A 111 22.51 4.78 -6.26
CA TYR A 111 23.39 4.94 -5.10
C TYR A 111 24.34 3.75 -4.95
N THR A 112 23.84 2.54 -5.04
CA THR A 112 24.63 1.32 -4.95
C THR A 112 25.71 1.28 -6.03
N LYS A 113 25.36 1.64 -7.26
CA LYS A 113 26.30 1.69 -8.37
C LYS A 113 27.42 2.72 -8.12
N ARG A 114 27.08 3.90 -7.64
CA ARG A 114 28.06 4.93 -7.29
C ARG A 114 29.00 4.48 -6.18
N ASN A 115 28.48 3.85 -5.15
CA ASN A 115 29.30 3.32 -4.06
C ASN A 115 30.30 2.26 -4.57
N MET A 116 29.87 1.39 -5.48
CA MET A 116 30.75 0.41 -6.10
C MET A 116 31.84 1.05 -6.96
N GLU A 117 31.54 2.12 -7.64
CA GLU A 117 32.51 2.85 -8.46
C GLU A 117 33.55 3.59 -7.61
N LEU A 118 33.17 3.97 -6.39
CA LEU A 118 34.08 4.67 -5.45
C LEU A 118 34.99 3.72 -4.69
N LEU A 119 34.66 2.45 -4.67
CA LEU A 119 35.48 1.41 -4.04
C LEU A 119 36.49 0.83 -5.01
#